data_f25d32ab650187f5409cd31c3fe25cc0
#
_entry.id   f25d32ab650187f5409cd31c3fe25cc0
#
_cell.length_a   1.000
_cell.length_b   1.000
_cell.length_c   1.000
_cell.angle_alpha   90.00
_cell.angle_beta   90.00
_cell.angle_gamma   90.00
#
_symmetry.space_group_name_H-M   'P 1'
#
loop_
_entity.id
_entity.type
_entity.pdbx_description
1 polymer ?
#
loop_
_entity_poly.entity_id
_entity_poly.type
_entity_poly.pdbx_seq_one_letter_code
_entity_poly.pdbx_strand_id
1 'polypeptide(L)'
;MPSAAIDVGSNTLRLLIGSVTGDKVSRLYTDRVITRLAERLGETGRLGEENMKRSLSALKSFAGSMSRFGVRDVKAVGTSALRDAENSEAFIAAAYAESGIRIEVVSGRREAELTSRGVLAGFHHSTGASLIIDIGGGSTEWIVQDAEVFCQTVPLGVVGLAENFLKTDPPAAAEIAALVGTIDMSLRSDGWDIPTGTRQFERLVGTGGTITTLASIDLGLKKYDHEAVHMRRLTRSRLYRIRDRLIVLTLKERQDIAGLEAGRADLIIPGVLLTMRVMENFGFTEITASDSGLLEGLLKEIDDEKGL
;
A
#
# COMPACT_ATOMS: atom_id res chain seq x y z
N MET A 1 12.17 13.10 20.54
CA MET A 1 12.78 11.75 20.48
C MET A 1 12.13 11.00 19.32
N PRO A 2 12.81 10.06 18.65
CA PRO A 2 12.23 9.33 17.54
C PRO A 2 11.08 8.41 18.00
N SER A 3 10.08 8.28 17.16
CA SER A 3 8.96 7.35 17.29
C SER A 3 9.00 6.35 16.15
N ALA A 4 8.29 5.23 16.27
CA ALA A 4 8.20 4.24 15.22
C ALA A 4 6.74 3.94 14.85
N ALA A 5 6.52 3.78 13.56
CA ALA A 5 5.30 3.27 12.97
C ALA A 5 5.58 1.94 12.27
N ILE A 6 4.72 0.96 12.47
CA ILE A 6 4.81 -0.36 11.84
C ILE A 6 3.48 -0.65 11.16
N ASP A 7 3.56 -1.12 9.91
CA ASP A 7 2.44 -1.62 9.14
C ASP A 7 2.63 -3.12 8.85
N VAL A 8 1.70 -3.91 9.33
CA VAL A 8 1.63 -5.36 9.09
C VAL A 8 0.64 -5.60 7.95
N GLY A 9 1.13 -5.41 6.73
CA GLY A 9 0.32 -5.53 5.52
C GLY A 9 0.24 -6.95 4.95
N SER A 10 -0.64 -7.14 3.98
CA SER A 10 -0.92 -8.42 3.32
C SER A 10 0.28 -9.03 2.61
N ASN A 11 1.09 -8.21 1.94
CA ASN A 11 2.28 -8.68 1.22
C ASN A 11 3.59 -8.29 1.92
N THR A 12 3.62 -7.16 2.60
CA THR A 12 4.86 -6.52 3.08
C THR A 12 4.66 -5.96 4.48
N LEU A 13 5.59 -6.24 5.37
CA LEU A 13 5.73 -5.53 6.64
C LEU A 13 6.65 -4.32 6.44
N ARG A 14 6.28 -3.19 7.03
CA ARG A 14 7.02 -1.92 6.89
C ARG A 14 7.28 -1.29 8.26
N LEU A 15 8.47 -0.72 8.42
CA LEU A 15 8.88 0.08 9.59
C LEU A 15 9.30 1.46 9.13
N LEU A 16 8.84 2.48 9.82
CA LEU A 16 9.34 3.86 9.74
C LEU A 16 9.72 4.32 11.13
N ILE A 17 10.98 4.71 11.31
CA ILE A 17 11.44 5.43 12.49
C ILE A 17 11.65 6.87 12.09
N GLY A 18 11.05 7.80 12.82
CA GLY A 18 11.11 9.21 12.46
C GLY A 18 10.72 10.12 13.60
N SER A 19 10.67 11.40 13.30
CA SER A 19 10.16 12.46 14.17
C SER A 19 9.21 13.37 13.43
N VAL A 20 8.30 13.98 14.14
CA VAL A 20 7.36 14.97 13.61
C VAL A 20 7.72 16.34 14.17
N THR A 21 7.65 17.36 13.34
CA THR A 21 7.82 18.75 13.73
C THR A 21 6.82 19.60 12.95
N GLY A 22 5.75 20.02 13.61
CA GLY A 22 4.59 20.61 12.94
C GLY A 22 3.99 19.61 11.95
N ASP A 23 3.83 20.00 10.69
CA ASP A 23 3.29 19.10 9.66
C ASP A 23 4.34 18.19 9.02
N LYS A 24 5.61 18.43 9.25
CA LYS A 24 6.69 17.70 8.58
C LYS A 24 7.08 16.44 9.33
N VAL A 25 7.05 15.30 8.62
CA VAL A 25 7.61 14.01 9.06
C VAL A 25 9.05 13.91 8.53
N SER A 26 10.00 13.74 9.46
CA SER A 26 11.41 13.51 9.13
C SER A 26 11.74 12.04 9.34
N ARG A 27 12.05 11.33 8.26
CA ARG A 27 12.41 9.91 8.26
C ARG A 27 13.87 9.75 8.71
N LEU A 28 14.10 8.95 9.75
CA LEU A 28 15.44 8.60 10.23
C LEU A 28 15.90 7.24 9.73
N TYR A 29 14.98 6.29 9.69
CA TYR A 29 15.22 4.94 9.22
C TYR A 29 13.94 4.31 8.69
N THR A 30 14.05 3.59 7.60
CA THR A 30 12.97 2.79 7.04
C THR A 30 13.44 1.37 6.79
N ASP A 31 12.56 0.41 7.02
CA ASP A 31 12.79 -0.98 6.67
C ASP A 31 11.51 -1.61 6.12
N ARG A 32 11.67 -2.61 5.25
CA ARG A 32 10.54 -3.35 4.70
C ARG A 32 10.94 -4.79 4.40
N VAL A 33 10.03 -5.69 4.69
CA VAL A 33 10.22 -7.14 4.44
C VAL A 33 9.00 -7.68 3.73
N ILE A 34 9.19 -8.29 2.57
CA ILE A 34 8.13 -8.99 1.85
C ILE A 34 7.92 -10.34 2.52
N THR A 35 6.83 -10.48 3.25
CA THR A 35 6.51 -11.69 4.04
C THR A 35 5.41 -12.53 3.42
N ARG A 36 4.61 -11.94 2.50
CA ARG A 36 3.44 -12.56 1.85
C ARG A 36 2.45 -13.12 2.87
N LEU A 37 2.16 -12.33 3.93
CA LEU A 37 1.35 -12.80 5.05
C LEU A 37 -0.05 -13.29 4.61
N ALA A 38 -0.66 -12.65 3.60
CA ALA A 38 -1.96 -13.01 3.05
C ALA A 38 -1.91 -14.02 1.88
N GLU A 39 -0.74 -14.63 1.59
CA GLU A 39 -0.65 -15.62 0.52
C GLU A 39 -1.63 -16.78 0.77
N ARG A 40 -2.48 -17.07 -0.22
CA ARG A 40 -3.57 -18.05 -0.18
C ARG A 40 -4.62 -17.84 0.92
N LEU A 41 -4.67 -16.65 1.52
CA LEU A 41 -5.66 -16.34 2.56
C LEU A 41 -7.09 -16.47 2.02
N GLY A 42 -7.34 -16.02 0.79
CA GLY A 42 -8.65 -16.13 0.14
C GLY A 42 -9.14 -17.58 -0.07
N GLU A 43 -8.21 -18.54 -0.20
CA GLU A 43 -8.54 -19.96 -0.35
C GLU A 43 -8.73 -20.67 1.00
N THR A 44 -7.90 -20.31 1.99
CA THR A 44 -7.78 -21.06 3.24
C THR A 44 -8.49 -20.42 4.43
N GLY A 45 -8.81 -19.12 4.34
CA GLY A 45 -9.29 -18.31 5.47
C GLY A 45 -8.22 -18.10 6.57
N ARG A 46 -6.98 -18.55 6.38
CA ARG A 46 -5.96 -18.60 7.43
C ARG A 46 -4.59 -18.14 6.92
N LEU A 47 -3.82 -17.50 7.81
CA LEU A 47 -2.42 -17.19 7.57
C LEU A 47 -1.59 -18.48 7.56
N GLY A 48 -0.73 -18.65 6.54
CA GLY A 48 0.16 -19.80 6.42
C GLY A 48 1.28 -19.76 7.46
N GLU A 49 1.66 -20.92 8.01
CA GLU A 49 2.68 -21.01 9.08
C GLU A 49 4.03 -20.41 8.67
N GLU A 50 4.50 -20.69 7.45
CA GLU A 50 5.78 -20.17 6.97
C GLU A 50 5.74 -18.63 6.77
N ASN A 51 4.60 -18.08 6.35
CA ASN A 51 4.39 -16.65 6.20
C ASN A 51 4.34 -15.97 7.57
N MET A 52 3.69 -16.61 8.56
CA MET A 52 3.71 -16.16 9.95
C MET A 52 5.14 -16.15 10.50
N LYS A 53 5.91 -17.22 10.33
CA LYS A 53 7.32 -17.30 10.78
C LYS A 53 8.19 -16.20 10.17
N ARG A 54 8.07 -15.95 8.85
CA ARG A 54 8.78 -14.85 8.17
C ARG A 54 8.39 -13.49 8.75
N SER A 55 7.10 -13.27 9.01
CA SER A 55 6.59 -12.03 9.59
C SER A 55 7.06 -11.82 11.02
N LEU A 56 7.06 -12.85 11.86
CA LEU A 56 7.60 -12.80 13.22
C LEU A 56 9.10 -12.48 13.23
N SER A 57 9.87 -13.09 12.32
CA SER A 57 11.30 -12.78 12.16
C SER A 57 11.52 -11.31 11.75
N ALA A 58 10.70 -10.78 10.84
CA ALA A 58 10.75 -9.37 10.45
C ALA A 58 10.44 -8.44 11.64
N LEU A 59 9.41 -8.74 12.44
CA LEU A 59 9.06 -7.96 13.63
C LEU A 59 10.19 -7.97 14.67
N LYS A 60 10.88 -9.08 14.88
CA LYS A 60 12.08 -9.14 15.74
C LYS A 60 13.19 -8.23 15.24
N SER A 61 13.44 -8.23 13.91
CA SER A 61 14.41 -7.32 13.30
C SER A 61 14.04 -5.86 13.49
N PHE A 62 12.75 -5.53 13.34
CA PHE A 62 12.23 -4.19 13.60
C PHE A 62 12.41 -3.76 15.05
N ALA A 63 12.11 -4.65 16.02
CA ALA A 63 12.35 -4.40 17.43
C ALA A 63 13.83 -4.08 17.72
N GLY A 64 14.75 -4.83 17.12
CA GLY A 64 16.19 -4.56 17.20
C GLY A 64 16.58 -3.20 16.61
N SER A 65 15.99 -2.82 15.48
CA SER A 65 16.21 -1.50 14.87
C SER A 65 15.67 -0.39 15.76
N MET A 66 14.45 -0.52 16.28
CA MET A 66 13.86 0.47 17.20
C MET A 66 14.72 0.67 18.46
N SER A 67 15.25 -0.41 19.03
CA SER A 67 16.18 -0.33 20.17
C SER A 67 17.44 0.46 19.85
N ARG A 68 18.07 0.22 18.67
CA ARG A 68 19.28 0.96 18.23
C ARG A 68 19.03 2.45 18.07
N PHE A 69 17.84 2.85 17.65
CA PHE A 69 17.45 4.26 17.49
C PHE A 69 16.90 4.89 18.78
N GLY A 70 16.81 4.13 19.88
CA GLY A 70 16.29 4.64 21.16
C GLY A 70 14.80 5.02 21.11
N VAL A 71 14.03 4.32 20.26
CA VAL A 71 12.59 4.54 20.11
C VAL A 71 11.88 4.14 21.39
N ARG A 72 10.95 4.98 21.86
CA ARG A 72 10.10 4.70 23.04
C ARG A 72 8.63 4.54 22.68
N ASP A 73 8.18 5.31 21.70
CA ASP A 73 6.78 5.36 21.29
C ASP A 73 6.60 4.63 19.97
N VAL A 74 5.79 3.59 19.99
CA VAL A 74 5.58 2.70 18.85
C VAL A 74 4.08 2.51 18.62
N LYS A 75 3.63 2.70 17.38
CA LYS A 75 2.33 2.22 16.91
C LYS A 75 2.54 1.20 15.81
N ALA A 76 1.95 0.02 15.99
CA ALA A 76 1.94 -1.04 15.00
C ALA A 76 0.50 -1.39 14.66
N VAL A 77 0.15 -1.34 13.38
CA VAL A 77 -1.19 -1.69 12.90
C VAL A 77 -1.15 -2.89 11.97
N GLY A 78 -2.18 -3.71 12.08
CA GLY A 78 -2.49 -4.80 11.15
C GLY A 78 -3.67 -4.42 10.29
N THR A 79 -3.57 -4.69 9.00
CA THR A 79 -4.55 -4.28 7.99
C THR A 79 -5.35 -5.49 7.47
N SER A 80 -5.73 -5.52 6.19
CA SER A 80 -6.61 -6.53 5.59
C SER A 80 -6.26 -7.97 5.97
N ALA A 81 -4.98 -8.39 5.87
CA ALA A 81 -4.60 -9.77 6.19
C ALA A 81 -5.01 -10.20 7.62
N LEU A 82 -4.82 -9.29 8.60
CA LEU A 82 -5.17 -9.59 10.00
C LEU A 82 -6.65 -9.36 10.31
N ARG A 83 -7.37 -8.57 9.51
CA ARG A 83 -8.83 -8.45 9.61
C ARG A 83 -9.53 -9.73 9.16
N ASP A 84 -9.01 -10.36 8.10
CA ASP A 84 -9.72 -11.40 7.36
C ASP A 84 -9.34 -12.82 7.82
N ALA A 85 -8.19 -12.98 8.50
CA ALA A 85 -7.68 -14.29 8.88
C ALA A 85 -8.27 -14.81 10.20
N GLU A 86 -8.79 -16.04 10.20
CA GLU A 86 -9.31 -16.73 11.40
C GLU A 86 -8.27 -16.92 12.52
N ASN A 87 -6.97 -17.02 12.16
CA ASN A 87 -5.88 -17.22 13.10
C ASN A 87 -5.07 -15.95 13.40
N SER A 88 -5.63 -14.77 13.13
CA SER A 88 -4.98 -13.48 13.35
C SER A 88 -4.59 -13.26 14.83
N GLU A 89 -5.46 -13.62 15.78
CA GLU A 89 -5.18 -13.50 17.22
C GLU A 89 -3.96 -14.30 17.65
N ALA A 90 -3.81 -15.52 17.13
CA ALA A 90 -2.64 -16.37 17.42
C ALA A 90 -1.34 -15.73 16.90
N PHE A 91 -1.39 -15.13 15.69
CA PHE A 91 -0.26 -14.39 15.15
C PHE A 91 0.09 -13.15 15.99
N ILE A 92 -0.91 -12.36 16.39
CA ILE A 92 -0.73 -11.15 17.20
C ILE A 92 -0.12 -11.50 18.56
N ALA A 93 -0.60 -12.57 19.20
CA ALA A 93 -0.06 -13.05 20.47
C ALA A 93 1.42 -13.48 20.33
N ALA A 94 1.75 -14.22 19.26
CA ALA A 94 3.12 -14.64 18.97
C ALA A 94 4.03 -13.42 18.67
N ALA A 95 3.54 -12.43 17.90
CA ALA A 95 4.25 -11.20 17.60
C ALA A 95 4.62 -10.44 18.90
N TYR A 96 3.68 -10.30 19.82
CA TYR A 96 3.97 -9.69 21.11
C TYR A 96 4.97 -10.49 21.94
N ALA A 97 4.77 -11.81 22.06
CA ALA A 97 5.65 -12.68 22.84
C ALA A 97 7.10 -12.68 22.31
N GLU A 98 7.30 -12.59 20.99
CA GLU A 98 8.60 -12.72 20.38
C GLU A 98 9.34 -11.40 20.13
N SER A 99 8.62 -10.29 19.95
CA SER A 99 9.19 -8.98 19.62
C SER A 99 8.83 -7.85 20.59
N GLY A 100 7.86 -8.06 21.48
CA GLY A 100 7.32 -7.03 22.34
C GLY A 100 6.41 -6.02 21.62
N ILE A 101 6.18 -6.18 20.29
CA ILE A 101 5.38 -5.27 19.50
C ILE A 101 3.89 -5.61 19.66
N ARG A 102 3.11 -4.64 20.09
CA ARG A 102 1.64 -4.74 20.17
C ARG A 102 1.05 -4.29 18.84
N ILE A 103 0.35 -5.20 18.16
CA ILE A 103 -0.31 -4.93 16.89
C ILE A 103 -1.78 -4.66 17.17
N GLU A 104 -2.27 -3.50 16.71
CA GLU A 104 -3.68 -3.15 16.68
C GLU A 104 -4.25 -3.47 15.30
N VAL A 105 -5.33 -4.25 15.21
CA VAL A 105 -6.03 -4.48 13.95
C VAL A 105 -6.96 -3.31 13.69
N VAL A 106 -6.67 -2.53 12.65
CA VAL A 106 -7.47 -1.35 12.31
C VAL A 106 -8.53 -1.67 11.27
N SER A 107 -9.70 -1.01 11.38
CA SER A 107 -10.71 -1.07 10.33
C SER A 107 -10.19 -0.41 9.04
N GLY A 108 -10.75 -0.79 7.88
CA GLY A 108 -10.38 -0.16 6.61
C GLY A 108 -10.62 1.35 6.60
N ARG A 109 -11.68 1.82 7.25
CA ARG A 109 -11.92 3.26 7.44
C ARG A 109 -10.77 3.94 8.22
N ARG A 110 -10.33 3.30 9.32
CA ARG A 110 -9.23 3.84 10.12
C ARG A 110 -7.90 3.84 9.35
N GLU A 111 -7.65 2.78 8.59
CA GLU A 111 -6.51 2.67 7.69
C GLU A 111 -6.50 3.83 6.66
N ALA A 112 -7.65 4.10 6.04
CA ALA A 112 -7.82 5.20 5.08
C ALA A 112 -7.63 6.58 5.72
N GLU A 113 -8.18 6.83 6.92
CA GLU A 113 -7.98 8.08 7.67
C GLU A 113 -6.50 8.33 7.99
N LEU A 114 -5.78 7.32 8.47
CA LEU A 114 -4.34 7.40 8.75
C LEU A 114 -3.53 7.62 7.46
N THR A 115 -3.86 6.90 6.40
CA THR A 115 -3.23 7.05 5.08
C THR A 115 -3.42 8.46 4.54
N SER A 116 -4.64 9.00 4.58
CA SER A 116 -4.92 10.38 4.18
C SER A 116 -4.05 11.37 4.93
N ARG A 117 -4.00 11.23 6.26
CA ARG A 117 -3.20 12.09 7.13
C ARG A 117 -1.72 12.08 6.75
N GLY A 118 -1.17 10.90 6.44
CA GLY A 118 0.21 10.76 6.02
C GLY A 118 0.48 11.30 4.63
N VAL A 119 -0.42 11.07 3.67
CA VAL A 119 -0.31 11.63 2.32
C VAL A 119 -0.32 13.15 2.36
N LEU A 120 -1.26 13.74 3.09
CA LEU A 120 -1.41 15.20 3.17
C LEU A 120 -0.21 15.90 3.82
N ALA A 121 0.49 15.24 4.73
CA ALA A 121 1.72 15.77 5.30
C ALA A 121 2.82 16.04 4.25
N GLY A 122 2.77 15.33 3.11
CA GLY A 122 3.67 15.53 1.98
C GLY A 122 3.19 16.54 0.94
N PHE A 123 1.92 16.99 1.01
CA PHE A 123 1.34 17.91 0.04
C PHE A 123 1.11 19.29 0.65
N HIS A 124 1.94 20.26 0.31
CA HIS A 124 1.72 21.63 0.72
C HIS A 124 0.47 22.21 0.07
N HIS A 125 -0.48 22.66 0.90
CA HIS A 125 -1.67 23.47 0.61
C HIS A 125 -2.24 23.41 -0.82
N SER A 126 -3.07 22.41 -1.07
CA SER A 126 -3.97 22.42 -2.23
C SER A 126 -5.34 22.87 -1.77
N THR A 127 -5.91 23.81 -2.50
CA THR A 127 -7.25 24.39 -2.21
C THR A 127 -8.40 23.55 -2.79
N GLY A 128 -8.10 22.53 -3.62
CA GLY A 128 -9.10 21.74 -4.32
C GLY A 128 -9.20 20.30 -3.86
N ALA A 129 -10.34 19.68 -4.17
CA ALA A 129 -10.64 18.30 -3.83
C ALA A 129 -9.64 17.34 -4.48
N SER A 130 -9.12 16.41 -3.69
CA SER A 130 -8.20 15.36 -4.15
C SER A 130 -8.83 13.98 -3.95
N LEU A 131 -8.69 13.11 -4.94
CA LEU A 131 -8.96 11.69 -4.77
C LEU A 131 -7.63 10.99 -4.47
N ILE A 132 -7.55 10.33 -3.32
CA ILE A 132 -6.40 9.52 -2.92
C ILE A 132 -6.79 8.06 -3.04
N ILE A 133 -5.93 7.23 -3.62
CA ILE A 133 -6.08 5.77 -3.65
C ILE A 133 -4.86 5.10 -3.05
N ASP A 134 -5.09 4.12 -2.17
CA ASP A 134 -4.06 3.20 -1.67
C ASP A 134 -4.35 1.80 -2.20
N ILE A 135 -3.52 1.32 -3.11
CA ILE A 135 -3.67 -0.02 -3.70
C ILE A 135 -2.79 -0.99 -2.93
N GLY A 136 -3.40 -1.67 -1.98
CA GLY A 136 -2.77 -2.66 -1.13
C GLY A 136 -2.78 -4.09 -1.69
N GLY A 137 -2.23 -5.02 -0.89
CA GLY A 137 -2.23 -6.45 -1.23
C GLY A 137 -3.61 -7.09 -1.16
N GLY A 138 -4.38 -6.80 -0.12
CA GLY A 138 -5.70 -7.41 0.14
C GLY A 138 -6.88 -6.47 -0.15
N SER A 139 -6.67 -5.16 -0.10
CA SER A 139 -7.73 -4.16 -0.29
C SER A 139 -7.23 -2.96 -1.07
N THR A 140 -8.17 -2.11 -1.46
CA THR A 140 -7.91 -0.77 -2.00
C THR A 140 -8.77 0.23 -1.24
N GLU A 141 -8.14 1.23 -0.68
CA GLU A 141 -8.81 2.36 -0.04
C GLU A 141 -8.89 3.52 -1.01
N TRP A 142 -10.07 4.17 -1.06
CA TRP A 142 -10.19 5.47 -1.70
C TRP A 142 -10.61 6.53 -0.66
N ILE A 143 -10.06 7.70 -0.81
CA ILE A 143 -10.27 8.81 0.10
C ILE A 143 -10.49 10.07 -0.72
N VAL A 144 -11.61 10.72 -0.49
CA VAL A 144 -11.86 12.07 -0.98
C VAL A 144 -11.43 13.04 0.10
N GLN A 145 -10.42 13.83 -0.22
CA GLN A 145 -9.95 14.91 0.64
C GLN A 145 -10.48 16.22 0.11
N ASP A 146 -11.38 16.84 0.89
CA ASP A 146 -11.96 18.16 0.67
C ASP A 146 -12.19 18.83 2.03
N ALA A 147 -13.20 19.69 2.18
CA ALA A 147 -13.63 20.26 3.46
C ALA A 147 -13.97 19.17 4.51
N GLU A 148 -14.52 18.05 4.03
CA GLU A 148 -14.72 16.82 4.80
C GLU A 148 -13.95 15.67 4.16
N VAL A 149 -13.55 14.69 4.98
CA VAL A 149 -12.87 13.47 4.51
C VAL A 149 -13.89 12.36 4.38
N PHE A 150 -14.06 11.85 3.16
CA PHE A 150 -14.84 10.65 2.88
C PHE A 150 -13.88 9.54 2.48
N CYS A 151 -14.06 8.36 3.02
CA CYS A 151 -13.22 7.21 2.67
C CYS A 151 -14.00 5.91 2.74
N GLN A 152 -13.57 4.96 1.93
CA GLN A 152 -14.08 3.60 1.94
C GLN A 152 -12.98 2.61 1.57
N THR A 153 -13.11 1.39 2.06
CA THR A 153 -12.26 0.25 1.72
C THR A 153 -13.05 -0.67 0.78
N VAL A 154 -12.41 -1.06 -0.31
CA VAL A 154 -12.93 -2.06 -1.24
C VAL A 154 -12.07 -3.32 -1.13
N PRO A 155 -12.65 -4.53 -0.98
CA PRO A 155 -11.90 -5.79 -0.89
C PRO A 155 -11.35 -6.20 -2.26
N LEU A 156 -10.55 -5.35 -2.87
CA LEU A 156 -9.91 -5.52 -4.16
C LEU A 156 -8.43 -5.19 -4.03
N GLY A 157 -7.61 -6.21 -3.80
CA GLY A 157 -6.17 -6.08 -3.62
C GLY A 157 -5.38 -6.89 -4.65
N VAL A 158 -4.11 -6.52 -4.86
CA VAL A 158 -3.29 -7.12 -5.93
C VAL A 158 -2.94 -8.59 -5.68
N VAL A 159 -2.93 -9.06 -4.43
CA VAL A 159 -2.65 -10.47 -4.10
C VAL A 159 -3.81 -11.34 -4.59
N GLY A 160 -5.04 -11.04 -4.17
CA GLY A 160 -6.22 -11.80 -4.60
C GLY A 160 -6.42 -11.75 -6.11
N LEU A 161 -6.17 -10.59 -6.75
CA LEU A 161 -6.24 -10.47 -8.21
C LEU A 161 -5.19 -11.35 -8.91
N ALA A 162 -3.95 -11.39 -8.43
CA ALA A 162 -2.92 -12.25 -9.00
C ALA A 162 -3.27 -13.74 -8.81
N GLU A 163 -3.61 -14.14 -7.59
CA GLU A 163 -3.91 -15.52 -7.23
C GLU A 163 -5.13 -16.07 -7.99
N ASN A 164 -6.16 -15.25 -8.19
CA ASN A 164 -7.38 -15.71 -8.85
C ASN A 164 -7.27 -15.78 -10.37
N PHE A 165 -6.52 -14.87 -11.00
CA PHE A 165 -6.58 -14.67 -12.45
C PHE A 165 -5.30 -15.04 -13.20
N LEU A 166 -4.10 -14.92 -12.61
CA LEU A 166 -2.84 -15.16 -13.31
C LEU A 166 -2.32 -16.58 -13.03
N LYS A 167 -2.61 -17.51 -13.93
CA LYS A 167 -2.26 -18.93 -13.79
C LYS A 167 -1.16 -19.36 -14.75
N THR A 168 -0.95 -18.62 -15.85
CA THR A 168 0.11 -18.89 -16.84
C THR A 168 1.24 -17.87 -16.75
N ASP A 169 2.43 -18.20 -17.24
CA ASP A 169 3.60 -17.33 -17.23
C ASP A 169 4.35 -17.37 -18.58
N PRO A 170 4.33 -16.31 -19.38
CA PRO A 170 3.61 -15.04 -19.15
C PRO A 170 2.08 -15.23 -19.14
N PRO A 171 1.33 -14.27 -18.56
CA PRO A 171 -0.12 -14.35 -18.49
C PRO A 171 -0.78 -14.42 -19.86
N ALA A 172 -1.75 -15.31 -20.02
CA ALA A 172 -2.54 -15.42 -21.23
C ALA A 172 -3.46 -14.20 -21.43
N ALA A 173 -3.74 -13.85 -22.67
CA ALA A 173 -4.63 -12.72 -22.98
C ALA A 173 -6.03 -12.87 -22.34
N ALA A 174 -6.55 -14.09 -22.25
CA ALA A 174 -7.84 -14.38 -21.61
C ALA A 174 -7.80 -14.13 -20.10
N GLU A 175 -6.68 -14.41 -19.43
CA GLU A 175 -6.49 -14.14 -17.99
C GLU A 175 -6.46 -12.64 -17.72
N ILE A 176 -5.73 -11.88 -18.55
CA ILE A 176 -5.71 -10.41 -18.46
C ILE A 176 -7.11 -9.83 -18.69
N ALA A 177 -7.86 -10.34 -19.69
CA ALA A 177 -9.21 -9.88 -19.96
C ALA A 177 -10.17 -10.17 -18.80
N ALA A 178 -10.10 -11.37 -18.20
CA ALA A 178 -10.90 -11.74 -17.04
C ALA A 178 -10.56 -10.87 -15.82
N LEU A 179 -9.28 -10.61 -15.56
CA LEU A 179 -8.82 -9.72 -14.49
C LEU A 179 -9.36 -8.30 -14.68
N VAL A 180 -9.23 -7.73 -15.88
CA VAL A 180 -9.76 -6.40 -16.20
C VAL A 180 -11.28 -6.37 -16.04
N GLY A 181 -11.98 -7.39 -16.51
CA GLY A 181 -13.44 -7.50 -16.35
C GLY A 181 -13.89 -7.50 -14.88
N THR A 182 -13.14 -8.18 -14.00
CA THR A 182 -13.38 -8.17 -12.55
C THR A 182 -13.14 -6.82 -11.93
N ILE A 183 -12.05 -6.14 -12.30
CA ILE A 183 -11.79 -4.76 -11.85
C ILE A 183 -12.95 -3.85 -12.28
N ASP A 184 -13.37 -3.92 -13.55
CA ASP A 184 -14.46 -3.09 -14.07
C ASP A 184 -15.81 -3.35 -13.41
N MET A 185 -16.09 -4.60 -13.06
CA MET A 185 -17.28 -4.93 -12.27
C MET A 185 -17.20 -4.33 -10.87
N SER A 186 -16.07 -4.45 -10.21
CA SER A 186 -15.86 -3.84 -8.89
C SER A 186 -16.03 -2.32 -8.94
N LEU A 187 -15.43 -1.64 -9.91
CA LEU A 187 -15.52 -0.17 -10.05
C LEU A 187 -16.96 0.35 -10.28
N ARG A 188 -17.89 -0.52 -10.65
CA ARG A 188 -19.32 -0.21 -10.80
C ARG A 188 -20.16 -0.59 -9.59
N SER A 189 -19.58 -1.20 -8.57
CA SER A 189 -20.26 -1.58 -7.35
C SER A 189 -20.32 -0.41 -6.36
N ASP A 190 -21.22 -0.52 -5.37
CA ASP A 190 -21.43 0.49 -4.31
C ASP A 190 -20.16 0.80 -3.50
N GLY A 191 -19.13 -0.09 -3.55
CA GLY A 191 -17.84 0.14 -2.92
C GLY A 191 -17.04 1.31 -3.51
N TRP A 192 -17.42 1.79 -4.71
CA TRP A 192 -16.79 2.92 -5.39
C TRP A 192 -17.73 4.12 -5.58
N ASP A 193 -18.76 4.22 -4.75
CA ASP A 193 -19.66 5.39 -4.72
C ASP A 193 -18.91 6.62 -4.17
N ILE A 194 -17.97 7.10 -4.97
CA ILE A 194 -17.19 8.28 -4.63
C ILE A 194 -18.09 9.49 -4.73
N PRO A 195 -18.23 10.31 -3.66
CA PRO A 195 -19.03 11.52 -3.69
C PRO A 195 -18.45 12.53 -4.70
N THR A 196 -18.87 12.42 -5.94
CA THR A 196 -18.43 13.33 -7.00
C THR A 196 -19.16 14.65 -6.99
N GLY A 197 -20.43 14.66 -6.54
CA GLY A 197 -21.27 15.85 -6.47
C GLY A 197 -21.15 16.72 -7.73
N THR A 198 -21.13 18.05 -7.56
CA THR A 198 -20.79 19.00 -8.63
C THR A 198 -19.28 19.33 -8.69
N ARG A 199 -18.45 18.60 -7.94
CA ARG A 199 -17.02 18.90 -7.76
C ARG A 199 -16.19 18.09 -8.72
N GLN A 200 -15.31 18.77 -9.41
CA GLN A 200 -14.25 18.13 -10.21
C GLN A 200 -13.04 17.95 -9.30
N PHE A 201 -12.51 16.73 -9.21
CA PHE A 201 -11.24 16.51 -8.53
C PHE A 201 -10.11 17.19 -9.28
N GLU A 202 -9.28 17.95 -8.58
CA GLU A 202 -8.12 18.61 -9.17
C GLU A 202 -6.99 17.60 -9.44
N ARG A 203 -6.90 16.54 -8.64
CA ARG A 203 -5.84 15.55 -8.75
C ARG A 203 -6.26 14.17 -8.28
N LEU A 204 -5.57 13.18 -8.84
CA LEU A 204 -5.51 11.82 -8.33
C LEU A 204 -4.14 11.59 -7.68
N VAL A 205 -4.13 11.18 -6.43
CA VAL A 205 -2.92 10.78 -5.70
C VAL A 205 -2.99 9.29 -5.45
N GLY A 206 -1.90 8.58 -5.72
CA GLY A 206 -1.80 7.18 -5.41
C GLY A 206 -0.70 6.92 -4.39
N THR A 207 -0.96 6.06 -3.43
CA THR A 207 0.02 5.62 -2.43
C THR A 207 0.09 4.10 -2.35
N GLY A 208 0.90 3.60 -1.43
CA GLY A 208 1.12 2.17 -1.26
C GLY A 208 2.17 1.57 -2.19
N GLY A 209 2.43 0.30 -1.96
CA GLY A 209 3.53 -0.39 -2.63
C GLY A 209 3.34 -0.56 -4.13
N THR A 210 2.12 -0.60 -4.61
CA THR A 210 1.80 -0.69 -6.04
C THR A 210 2.23 0.59 -6.77
N ILE A 211 1.74 1.72 -6.33
CA ILE A 211 1.97 3.02 -6.99
C ILE A 211 3.45 3.41 -6.93
N THR A 212 4.08 3.25 -5.77
CA THR A 212 5.51 3.57 -5.61
C THR A 212 6.41 2.66 -6.45
N THR A 213 6.02 1.40 -6.66
CA THR A 213 6.72 0.49 -7.58
C THR A 213 6.55 0.92 -9.04
N LEU A 214 5.34 1.32 -9.47
CA LEU A 214 5.12 1.83 -10.83
C LEU A 214 5.93 3.10 -11.11
N ALA A 215 6.04 4.01 -10.12
CA ALA A 215 6.89 5.18 -10.20
C ALA A 215 8.38 4.82 -10.29
N SER A 216 8.82 3.83 -9.52
CA SER A 216 10.19 3.33 -9.53
C SER A 216 10.56 2.69 -10.89
N ILE A 217 9.63 1.92 -11.49
CA ILE A 217 9.80 1.35 -12.85
C ILE A 217 9.87 2.47 -13.90
N ASP A 218 8.98 3.47 -13.84
CA ASP A 218 8.99 4.60 -14.77
C ASP A 218 10.32 5.39 -14.73
N LEU A 219 10.92 5.49 -13.54
CA LEU A 219 12.22 6.14 -13.32
C LEU A 219 13.40 5.21 -13.65
N GLY A 220 13.20 3.91 -13.78
CA GLY A 220 14.27 2.94 -13.99
C GLY A 220 15.26 2.85 -12.82
N LEU A 221 14.79 2.96 -11.58
CA LEU A 221 15.63 3.02 -10.40
C LEU A 221 16.33 1.68 -10.14
N LYS A 222 17.66 1.66 -10.06
CA LYS A 222 18.41 0.47 -9.64
C LYS A 222 18.32 0.22 -8.14
N LYS A 223 18.16 1.27 -7.36
CA LYS A 223 17.93 1.27 -5.92
C LYS A 223 16.75 2.18 -5.64
N TYR A 224 15.85 1.76 -4.77
CA TYR A 224 14.71 2.56 -4.41
C TYR A 224 15.14 3.89 -3.79
N ASP A 225 14.56 4.97 -4.29
CA ASP A 225 14.80 6.33 -3.85
C ASP A 225 13.44 7.00 -3.59
N HIS A 226 13.12 7.21 -2.32
CA HIS A 226 11.84 7.74 -1.90
C HIS A 226 11.62 9.19 -2.37
N GLU A 227 12.69 10.01 -2.43
CA GLU A 227 12.59 11.40 -2.86
C GLU A 227 12.28 11.50 -4.35
N ALA A 228 12.89 10.62 -5.16
CA ALA A 228 12.63 10.54 -6.58
C ALA A 228 11.21 10.00 -6.90
N VAL A 229 10.70 9.08 -6.07
CA VAL A 229 9.38 8.47 -6.23
C VAL A 229 8.28 9.39 -5.73
N HIS A 230 8.49 10.06 -4.59
CA HIS A 230 7.49 10.97 -4.02
C HIS A 230 7.22 12.15 -4.97
N MET A 231 5.94 12.47 -5.18
CA MET A 231 5.44 13.48 -6.13
C MET A 231 5.72 13.16 -7.62
N ARG A 232 6.17 11.94 -7.95
CA ARG A 232 6.29 11.51 -9.35
C ARG A 232 4.92 11.45 -10.01
N ARG A 233 4.77 12.10 -11.17
CA ARG A 233 3.55 12.03 -11.98
C ARG A 233 3.66 10.93 -13.02
N LEU A 234 2.70 10.03 -13.00
CA LEU A 234 2.55 8.94 -13.95
C LEU A 234 1.35 9.23 -14.86
N THR A 235 1.61 9.50 -16.13
CA THR A 235 0.54 9.66 -17.12
C THR A 235 -0.01 8.31 -17.56
N ARG A 236 -1.26 8.27 -18.05
CA ARG A 236 -1.83 7.05 -18.64
C ARG A 236 -0.91 6.44 -19.69
N SER A 237 -0.31 7.25 -20.58
CA SER A 237 0.60 6.76 -21.61
C SER A 237 1.86 6.07 -21.06
N ARG A 238 2.37 6.49 -19.89
CA ARG A 238 3.47 5.83 -19.19
C ARG A 238 3.03 4.49 -18.63
N LEU A 239 1.85 4.45 -17.98
CA LEU A 239 1.28 3.22 -17.44
C LEU A 239 0.96 2.21 -18.54
N TYR A 240 0.44 2.63 -19.70
CA TYR A 240 0.27 1.76 -20.86
C TYR A 240 1.58 1.11 -21.29
N ARG A 241 2.68 1.88 -21.41
CA ARG A 241 4.00 1.32 -21.77
C ARG A 241 4.52 0.33 -20.72
N ILE A 242 4.32 0.63 -19.44
CA ILE A 242 4.70 -0.28 -18.36
C ILE A 242 3.90 -1.58 -18.48
N ARG A 243 2.57 -1.50 -18.59
CA ARG A 243 1.68 -2.65 -18.77
C ARG A 243 2.11 -3.51 -19.97
N ASP A 244 2.27 -2.90 -21.15
CA ASP A 244 2.59 -3.61 -22.40
C ASP A 244 3.92 -4.36 -22.30
N ARG A 245 4.88 -3.79 -21.57
CA ARG A 245 6.14 -4.47 -21.26
C ARG A 245 5.95 -5.63 -20.27
N LEU A 246 5.16 -5.45 -19.21
CA LEU A 246 5.01 -6.45 -18.14
C LEU A 246 4.26 -7.70 -18.57
N ILE A 247 3.19 -7.54 -19.37
CA ILE A 247 2.29 -8.66 -19.73
C ILE A 247 2.90 -9.68 -20.69
N VAL A 248 3.97 -9.32 -21.41
CA VAL A 248 4.66 -10.21 -22.35
C VAL A 248 5.88 -10.92 -21.75
N LEU A 249 6.29 -10.52 -20.53
CA LEU A 249 7.45 -11.06 -19.84
C LEU A 249 7.04 -12.17 -18.89
N THR A 250 7.88 -13.20 -18.77
CA THR A 250 7.79 -14.20 -17.69
C THR A 250 8.05 -13.56 -16.32
N LEU A 251 7.64 -14.22 -15.25
CA LEU A 251 7.92 -13.79 -13.88
C LEU A 251 9.43 -13.57 -13.65
N LYS A 252 10.25 -14.48 -14.18
CA LYS A 252 11.71 -14.38 -14.07
C LYS A 252 12.26 -13.12 -14.78
N GLU A 253 11.80 -12.85 -15.99
CA GLU A 253 12.22 -11.66 -16.74
C GLU A 253 11.72 -10.37 -16.09
N ARG A 254 10.53 -10.38 -15.48
CA ARG A 254 10.02 -9.24 -14.71
C ARG A 254 10.89 -8.90 -13.50
N GLN A 255 11.50 -9.91 -12.85
CA GLN A 255 12.39 -9.69 -11.70
C GLN A 255 13.65 -8.88 -12.06
N ASP A 256 14.02 -8.83 -13.34
CA ASP A 256 15.18 -8.07 -13.84
C ASP A 256 14.82 -6.62 -14.25
N ILE A 257 13.56 -6.22 -14.12
CA ILE A 257 13.13 -4.86 -14.45
C ILE A 257 13.64 -3.87 -13.40
N ALA A 258 14.41 -2.88 -13.85
CA ALA A 258 14.86 -1.80 -12.97
C ALA A 258 13.66 -1.06 -12.34
N GLY A 259 13.67 -0.90 -11.03
CA GLY A 259 12.59 -0.29 -10.27
C GLY A 259 11.53 -1.27 -9.77
N LEU A 260 11.54 -2.52 -10.24
CA LEU A 260 10.66 -3.58 -9.75
C LEU A 260 11.40 -4.45 -8.74
N GLU A 261 10.92 -4.46 -7.51
CA GLU A 261 11.44 -5.37 -6.49
C GLU A 261 11.03 -6.81 -6.82
N ALA A 262 11.98 -7.74 -6.84
CA ALA A 262 11.77 -9.13 -7.28
C ALA A 262 10.57 -9.81 -6.59
N GLY A 263 10.37 -9.55 -5.30
CA GLY A 263 9.24 -10.08 -4.53
C GLY A 263 7.87 -9.46 -4.85
N ARG A 264 7.80 -8.51 -5.79
CA ARG A 264 6.56 -7.88 -6.28
C ARG A 264 6.28 -8.19 -7.75
N ALA A 265 7.16 -8.93 -8.42
CA ALA A 265 7.08 -9.19 -9.85
C ALA A 265 5.83 -9.97 -10.28
N ASP A 266 5.24 -10.75 -9.39
CA ASP A 266 3.98 -11.48 -9.58
C ASP A 266 2.74 -10.59 -9.36
N LEU A 267 2.87 -9.52 -8.58
CA LEU A 267 1.75 -8.65 -8.19
C LEU A 267 1.64 -7.37 -9.03
N ILE A 268 2.68 -7.03 -9.80
CA ILE A 268 2.72 -5.72 -10.48
C ILE A 268 1.76 -5.62 -11.66
N ILE A 269 1.42 -6.73 -12.34
CA ILE A 269 0.45 -6.74 -13.44
C ILE A 269 -0.94 -6.37 -12.94
N PRO A 270 -1.53 -7.03 -11.92
CA PRO A 270 -2.76 -6.56 -11.32
C PRO A 270 -2.69 -5.10 -10.87
N GLY A 271 -1.56 -4.70 -10.29
CA GLY A 271 -1.36 -3.34 -9.80
C GLY A 271 -1.44 -2.28 -10.89
N VAL A 272 -0.75 -2.46 -12.02
CA VAL A 272 -0.81 -1.51 -13.13
C VAL A 272 -2.19 -1.49 -13.78
N LEU A 273 -2.85 -2.64 -13.94
CA LEU A 273 -4.18 -2.74 -14.51
C LEU A 273 -5.22 -2.03 -13.62
N LEU A 274 -5.22 -2.29 -12.32
CA LEU A 274 -6.13 -1.63 -11.38
C LEU A 274 -5.92 -0.12 -11.38
N THR A 275 -4.66 0.35 -11.32
CA THR A 275 -4.35 1.79 -11.39
C THR A 275 -4.90 2.42 -12.67
N MET A 276 -4.70 1.78 -13.82
CA MET A 276 -5.19 2.28 -15.10
C MET A 276 -6.72 2.33 -15.16
N ARG A 277 -7.40 1.28 -14.68
CA ARG A 277 -8.87 1.23 -14.69
C ARG A 277 -9.49 2.27 -13.77
N VAL A 278 -8.89 2.52 -12.59
CA VAL A 278 -9.30 3.65 -11.73
C VAL A 278 -9.14 4.98 -12.46
N MET A 279 -8.00 5.24 -13.07
CA MET A 279 -7.77 6.49 -13.82
C MET A 279 -8.76 6.66 -14.96
N GLU A 280 -9.09 5.60 -15.69
CA GLU A 280 -10.03 5.63 -16.80
C GLU A 280 -11.47 5.86 -16.32
N ASN A 281 -11.88 5.15 -15.27
CA ASN A 281 -13.24 5.25 -14.71
C ASN A 281 -13.55 6.65 -14.18
N PHE A 282 -12.57 7.30 -13.54
CA PHE A 282 -12.73 8.65 -12.97
C PHE A 282 -12.18 9.78 -13.86
N GLY A 283 -11.78 9.48 -15.09
CA GLY A 283 -11.39 10.47 -16.10
C GLY A 283 -10.03 11.13 -15.90
N PHE A 284 -9.16 10.59 -15.03
CA PHE A 284 -7.84 11.15 -14.78
C PHE A 284 -6.85 10.82 -15.90
N THR A 285 -6.04 11.78 -16.30
CA THR A 285 -4.97 11.62 -17.28
C THR A 285 -3.62 11.31 -16.67
N GLU A 286 -3.45 11.63 -15.39
CA GLU A 286 -2.25 11.36 -14.60
C GLU A 286 -2.59 11.02 -13.14
N ILE A 287 -1.69 10.31 -12.48
CA ILE A 287 -1.71 10.03 -11.05
C ILE A 287 -0.38 10.48 -10.43
N THR A 288 -0.44 11.14 -9.29
CA THR A 288 0.75 11.57 -8.53
C THR A 288 1.08 10.52 -7.48
N ALA A 289 2.28 9.95 -7.53
CA ALA A 289 2.72 8.98 -6.54
C ALA A 289 3.08 9.65 -5.21
N SER A 290 2.50 9.17 -4.11
CA SER A 290 2.92 9.51 -2.77
C SER A 290 3.69 8.35 -2.15
N ASP A 291 4.92 8.60 -1.69
CA ASP A 291 5.66 7.64 -0.86
C ASP A 291 5.34 7.81 0.63
N SER A 292 4.56 8.83 0.97
CA SER A 292 3.97 9.02 2.30
C SER A 292 2.56 8.45 2.34
N GLY A 293 2.18 7.86 3.48
CA GLY A 293 0.90 7.20 3.67
C GLY A 293 0.68 6.77 5.11
N LEU A 294 0.23 5.54 5.31
CA LEU A 294 -0.14 4.97 6.62
C LEU A 294 0.93 5.17 7.71
N LEU A 295 2.20 4.94 7.41
CA LEU A 295 3.27 5.05 8.40
C LEU A 295 3.48 6.48 8.88
N GLU A 296 3.45 7.45 7.97
CA GLU A 296 3.55 8.86 8.32
C GLU A 296 2.33 9.33 9.10
N GLY A 297 1.14 8.83 8.76
CA GLY A 297 -0.10 9.07 9.50
C GLY A 297 -0.01 8.58 10.94
N LEU A 298 0.55 7.39 11.17
CA LEU A 298 0.79 6.84 12.52
C LEU A 298 1.81 7.67 13.31
N LEU A 299 2.90 8.13 12.67
CA LEU A 299 3.87 8.99 13.35
C LEU A 299 3.25 10.32 13.78
N LYS A 300 2.40 10.92 12.95
CA LYS A 300 1.66 12.15 13.30
C LYS A 300 0.69 11.91 14.46
N GLU A 301 0.04 10.76 14.50
CA GLU A 301 -0.84 10.40 15.59
C GLU A 301 -0.08 10.23 16.92
N ILE A 302 1.10 9.59 16.90
CA ILE A 302 1.96 9.51 18.09
C ILE A 302 2.36 10.90 18.58
N ASP A 303 2.64 11.83 17.68
CA ASP A 303 3.05 13.19 18.03
C ASP A 303 1.91 13.99 18.67
N ASP A 304 0.69 13.88 18.12
CA ASP A 304 -0.48 14.53 18.70
C ASP A 304 -0.78 14.05 20.12
N GLU A 305 -0.67 12.74 20.36
CA GLU A 305 -0.88 12.15 21.70
C GLU A 305 0.16 12.63 22.74
N LYS A 306 1.33 13.08 22.29
CA LYS A 306 2.36 13.67 23.16
C LYS A 306 2.13 15.15 23.46
N GLY A 307 1.44 15.84 22.57
CA GLY A 307 1.12 17.26 22.73
C GLY A 307 -0.07 17.54 23.63
N LEU A 308 -0.81 16.49 24.01
CA LEU A 308 -1.93 16.50 24.96
C LEU A 308 -1.45 16.17 26.37
#